data_59048b31556f8973529e049738a4087e
#
_entry.id   59048b31556f8973529e049738a4087e
#
_cell.length_a   1.000
_cell.length_b   1.000
_cell.length_c   1.000
_cell.angle_alpha   90.00
_cell.angle_beta   90.00
_cell.angle_gamma   90.00
#
_symmetry.space_group_name_H-M   'P 1'
#
loop_
_entity.id
_entity.type
_entity.pdbx_description
1 polymer ?
#
loop_
_entity_poly.entity_id
_entity_poly.type
_entity_poly.pdbx_seq_one_letter_code
_entity_poly.pdbx_strand_id
1 'polypeptide(L)'
;MAHHLLPYLYRLRHIERWNLMRSSTPENVAEHTYHVSLLTHVLCTIARDVFGRRDVNPDRAAAFALFHDATEVFTGDIPTPVKHHNPRILANFREIESLAADRLMATVPDELQAAYRPLVAGEDVTDEDARLLKYVKAADTLD
;
A
#
# COMPACT_ATOMS: atom_id res chain seq x y z
N MET A 1 5.78 -19.81 16.29
CA MET A 1 5.16 -18.54 15.95
C MET A 1 4.10 -18.76 14.86
N ALA A 2 2.94 -18.20 15.05
CA ALA A 2 1.88 -18.34 14.07
C ALA A 2 2.12 -17.42 12.86
N HIS A 3 1.95 -17.97 11.65
CA HIS A 3 2.19 -17.27 10.41
C HIS A 3 0.85 -16.82 9.81
N HIS A 4 0.40 -15.60 10.17
CA HIS A 4 -0.94 -15.12 9.87
C HIS A 4 -0.99 -13.98 8.84
N LEU A 5 0.07 -13.78 8.05
CA LEU A 5 0.08 -12.69 7.06
C LEU A 5 -1.13 -12.76 6.12
N LEU A 6 -1.36 -13.89 5.46
CA LEU A 6 -2.49 -14.05 4.53
C LEU A 6 -3.86 -13.90 5.20
N PRO A 7 -4.13 -14.56 6.34
CA PRO A 7 -5.38 -14.33 7.06
C PRO A 7 -5.62 -12.86 7.41
N TYR A 8 -4.59 -12.14 7.83
CA TYR A 8 -4.72 -10.70 8.09
C TYR A 8 -5.02 -9.92 6.82
N LEU A 9 -4.29 -10.16 5.74
CA LEU A 9 -4.50 -9.44 4.47
C LEU A 9 -5.89 -9.70 3.87
N TYR A 10 -6.43 -10.90 4.03
CA TYR A 10 -7.79 -11.21 3.60
C TYR A 10 -8.86 -10.37 4.31
N ARG A 11 -8.56 -9.87 5.50
CA ARG A 11 -9.48 -9.02 6.25
C ARG A 11 -9.67 -7.63 5.64
N LEU A 12 -8.79 -7.22 4.73
CA LEU A 12 -8.93 -5.95 4.01
C LEU A 12 -10.27 -5.85 3.24
N ARG A 13 -10.85 -6.99 2.85
CA ARG A 13 -12.17 -7.04 2.21
C ARG A 13 -13.31 -6.55 3.09
N HIS A 14 -13.08 -6.49 4.41
CA HIS A 14 -14.08 -6.06 5.40
C HIS A 14 -13.92 -4.60 5.81
N ILE A 15 -12.93 -3.88 5.25
CA ILE A 15 -12.65 -2.48 5.58
C ILE A 15 -13.19 -1.61 4.44
N GLU A 16 -14.24 -0.84 4.73
CA GLU A 16 -14.83 0.07 3.77
C GLU A 16 -13.98 1.33 3.64
N ARG A 17 -13.78 1.78 2.40
CA ARG A 17 -13.13 3.04 2.10
C ARG A 17 -14.16 4.16 2.16
N TRP A 18 -13.71 5.34 2.63
CA TRP A 18 -14.56 6.53 2.67
C TRP A 18 -15.82 6.33 3.51
N ASN A 19 -15.76 5.48 4.54
CA ASN A 19 -16.90 5.16 5.41
C ASN A 19 -17.49 6.38 6.15
N LEU A 20 -16.70 7.44 6.31
CA LEU A 20 -17.10 8.73 6.89
C LEU A 20 -17.41 9.79 5.84
N MET A 21 -17.33 9.45 4.57
CA MET A 21 -17.50 10.35 3.43
C MET A 21 -18.65 9.85 2.54
N ARG A 22 -19.31 10.78 1.85
CA ARG A 22 -20.35 10.40 0.89
C ARG A 22 -19.71 9.70 -0.31
N SER A 23 -20.18 8.50 -0.60
CA SER A 23 -19.75 7.71 -1.75
C SER A 23 -20.97 7.17 -2.50
N SER A 24 -20.92 7.25 -3.83
CA SER A 24 -21.97 6.70 -4.69
C SER A 24 -21.85 5.20 -4.89
N THR A 25 -20.65 4.65 -4.77
CA THR A 25 -20.37 3.22 -4.93
C THR A 25 -19.50 2.75 -3.77
N PRO A 26 -19.99 1.82 -2.93
CA PRO A 26 -19.17 1.26 -1.86
C PRO A 26 -17.95 0.55 -2.42
N GLU A 27 -16.80 0.75 -1.80
CA GLU A 27 -15.56 0.10 -2.13
C GLU A 27 -14.85 -0.32 -0.84
N ASN A 28 -14.35 -1.56 -0.78
CA ASN A 28 -13.51 -2.00 0.33
C ASN A 28 -12.02 -1.84 -0.03
N VAL A 29 -11.15 -1.94 0.99
CA VAL A 29 -9.71 -1.74 0.81
C VAL A 29 -9.10 -2.81 -0.11
N ALA A 30 -9.58 -4.04 -0.10
CA ALA A 30 -9.10 -5.09 -1.01
C ALA A 30 -9.39 -4.75 -2.48
N GLU A 31 -10.59 -4.26 -2.78
CA GLU A 31 -10.96 -3.81 -4.13
C GLU A 31 -10.11 -2.61 -4.57
N HIS A 32 -9.92 -1.64 -3.68
CA HIS A 32 -9.05 -0.50 -3.92
C HIS A 32 -7.62 -0.95 -4.25
N THR A 33 -7.07 -1.85 -3.45
CA THR A 33 -5.72 -2.40 -3.66
C THR A 33 -5.59 -3.07 -5.04
N TYR A 34 -6.60 -3.83 -5.45
CA TYR A 34 -6.63 -4.42 -6.78
C TYR A 34 -6.62 -3.37 -7.89
N HIS A 35 -7.49 -2.35 -7.78
CA HIS A 35 -7.55 -1.28 -8.76
C HIS A 35 -6.25 -0.47 -8.82
N VAL A 36 -5.67 -0.14 -7.67
CA VAL A 36 -4.40 0.58 -7.60
C VAL A 36 -3.27 -0.23 -8.24
N SER A 37 -3.25 -1.55 -8.02
CA SER A 37 -2.25 -2.43 -8.65
C SER A 37 -2.37 -2.44 -10.16
N LEU A 38 -3.59 -2.51 -10.71
CA LEU A 38 -3.83 -2.43 -12.15
C LEU A 38 -3.38 -1.08 -12.71
N LEU A 39 -3.80 0.01 -12.11
CA LEU A 39 -3.44 1.36 -12.54
C LEU A 39 -1.93 1.56 -12.51
N THR A 40 -1.27 1.13 -11.44
CA THR A 40 0.18 1.22 -11.28
C THR A 40 0.90 0.48 -12.40
N HIS A 41 0.48 -0.76 -12.68
CA HIS A 41 1.08 -1.57 -13.73
C HIS A 41 0.96 -0.88 -15.10
N VAL A 42 -0.23 -0.37 -15.43
CA VAL A 42 -0.48 0.33 -16.69
C VAL A 42 0.36 1.61 -16.79
N LEU A 43 0.37 2.45 -15.76
CA LEU A 43 1.17 3.68 -15.74
C LEU A 43 2.65 3.40 -15.93
N CYS A 44 3.18 2.39 -15.25
CA CYS A 44 4.59 2.00 -15.38
C CYS A 44 4.91 1.42 -16.75
N THR A 45 3.99 0.66 -17.34
CA THR A 45 4.15 0.11 -18.69
C THR A 45 4.20 1.23 -19.73
N ILE A 46 3.33 2.22 -19.59
CA ILE A 46 3.32 3.42 -20.45
C ILE A 46 4.65 4.17 -20.29
N ALA A 47 5.10 4.39 -19.05
CA ALA A 47 6.37 5.08 -18.79
C ALA A 47 7.55 4.36 -19.46
N ARG A 48 7.61 3.04 -19.36
CA ARG A 48 8.67 2.23 -19.93
C ARG A 48 8.60 2.17 -21.46
N ASP A 49 7.45 1.80 -22.01
CA ASP A 49 7.34 1.42 -23.42
C ASP A 49 6.97 2.59 -24.34
N VAL A 50 6.30 3.62 -23.82
CA VAL A 50 5.94 4.82 -24.60
C VAL A 50 6.97 5.93 -24.38
N PHE A 51 7.37 6.18 -23.14
CA PHE A 51 8.27 7.30 -22.80
C PHE A 51 9.73 6.87 -22.60
N GLY A 52 10.06 5.60 -22.82
CA GLY A 52 11.43 5.10 -22.82
C GLY A 52 12.11 5.03 -21.44
N ARG A 53 11.32 5.03 -20.36
CA ARG A 53 11.85 4.94 -18.99
C ARG A 53 12.21 3.48 -18.66
N ARG A 54 13.35 3.04 -19.14
CA ARG A 54 13.80 1.64 -19.03
C ARG A 54 14.10 1.18 -17.60
N ASP A 55 14.28 2.12 -16.68
CA ASP A 55 14.51 1.87 -15.26
C ASP A 55 13.21 1.54 -14.48
N VAL A 56 12.06 1.57 -15.14
CA VAL A 56 10.76 1.31 -14.53
C VAL A 56 10.36 -0.15 -14.73
N ASN A 57 10.11 -0.86 -13.62
CA ASN A 57 9.63 -2.25 -13.64
C ASN A 57 8.15 -2.28 -13.24
N PRO A 58 7.22 -2.47 -14.20
CA PRO A 58 5.78 -2.48 -13.91
C PRO A 58 5.35 -3.57 -12.94
N ASP A 59 5.94 -4.76 -13.05
CA ASP A 59 5.56 -5.90 -12.21
C ASP A 59 5.96 -5.67 -10.76
N ARG A 60 7.16 -5.13 -10.54
CA ARG A 60 7.64 -4.77 -9.20
C ARG A 60 6.79 -3.65 -8.60
N ALA A 61 6.45 -2.65 -9.40
CA ALA A 61 5.58 -1.54 -8.96
C ALA A 61 4.19 -2.04 -8.57
N ALA A 62 3.62 -2.96 -9.33
CA ALA A 62 2.32 -3.56 -8.99
C ALA A 62 2.39 -4.34 -7.67
N ALA A 63 3.51 -5.01 -7.39
CA ALA A 63 3.71 -5.67 -6.10
C ALA A 63 3.70 -4.67 -4.93
N PHE A 64 4.36 -3.53 -5.06
CA PHE A 64 4.29 -2.46 -4.06
C PHE A 64 2.86 -1.95 -3.87
N ALA A 65 2.13 -1.74 -4.95
CA ALA A 65 0.74 -1.31 -4.89
C ALA A 65 -0.16 -2.33 -4.17
N LEU A 66 0.11 -3.61 -4.37
CA LEU A 66 -0.65 -4.70 -3.76
C LEU A 66 -0.59 -4.65 -2.22
N PHE A 67 0.50 -4.19 -1.65
CA PHE A 67 0.71 -4.14 -0.20
C PHE A 67 0.65 -2.72 0.39
N HIS A 68 0.36 -1.69 -0.42
CA HIS A 68 0.49 -0.30 0.04
C HIS A 68 -0.43 0.06 1.21
N ASP A 69 -1.58 -0.58 1.32
CA ASP A 69 -2.55 -0.36 2.40
C ASP A 69 -2.64 -1.56 3.36
N ALA A 70 -1.64 -2.43 3.37
CA ALA A 70 -1.66 -3.64 4.21
C ALA A 70 -1.85 -3.34 5.69
N THR A 71 -1.30 -2.23 6.18
CA THR A 71 -1.40 -1.82 7.60
C THR A 71 -2.83 -1.47 8.02
N GLU A 72 -3.71 -1.16 7.07
CA GLU A 72 -5.10 -0.82 7.37
C GLU A 72 -5.88 -1.99 7.99
N VAL A 73 -5.37 -3.20 7.91
CA VAL A 73 -5.94 -4.34 8.63
C VAL A 73 -6.00 -4.08 10.15
N PHE A 74 -5.12 -3.24 10.67
CA PHE A 74 -5.10 -2.85 12.09
C PHE A 74 -5.62 -1.43 12.32
N THR A 75 -5.41 -0.50 11.39
CA THR A 75 -5.77 0.91 11.57
C THR A 75 -7.15 1.26 11.03
N GLY A 76 -7.68 0.45 10.10
CA GLY A 76 -8.82 0.83 9.29
C GLY A 76 -8.45 1.91 8.26
N ASP A 77 -9.41 2.26 7.41
CA ASP A 77 -9.25 3.35 6.45
C ASP A 77 -9.48 4.68 7.17
N ILE A 78 -8.45 5.52 7.21
CA ILE A 78 -8.54 6.88 7.76
C ILE A 78 -8.56 7.86 6.58
N PRO A 79 -9.64 8.65 6.42
CA PRO A 79 -9.72 9.61 5.31
C PRO A 79 -8.55 10.59 5.31
N THR A 80 -8.01 10.87 4.12
CA THR A 80 -6.87 11.79 3.95
C THR A 80 -7.07 13.14 4.62
N PRO A 81 -8.25 13.80 4.54
CA PRO A 81 -8.46 15.07 5.25
C PRO A 81 -8.26 14.97 6.75
N VAL A 82 -8.58 13.84 7.37
CA VAL A 82 -8.37 13.61 8.81
C VAL A 82 -6.89 13.46 9.11
N LYS A 83 -6.15 12.64 8.33
CA LYS A 83 -4.70 12.44 8.50
C LYS A 83 -3.93 13.75 8.36
N HIS A 84 -4.31 14.60 7.41
CA HIS A 84 -3.59 15.81 7.06
C HIS A 84 -4.16 17.08 7.71
N HIS A 85 -4.99 16.93 8.75
CA HIS A 85 -5.59 18.08 9.46
C HIS A 85 -4.52 19.01 10.02
N ASN A 86 -3.46 18.48 10.61
CA ASN A 86 -2.27 19.23 11.03
C ASN A 86 -1.04 18.31 11.09
N PRO A 87 0.20 18.88 11.16
CA PRO A 87 1.42 18.07 11.19
C PRO A 87 1.51 17.10 12.38
N ARG A 88 0.96 17.48 13.52
CA ARG A 88 0.98 16.63 14.72
C ARG A 88 0.13 15.37 14.54
N ILE A 89 -1.07 15.53 14.00
CA ILE A 89 -1.97 14.41 13.70
C ILE A 89 -1.32 13.49 12.67
N LEU A 90 -0.76 14.05 11.60
CA LEU A 90 -0.08 13.28 10.57
C LEU A 90 1.09 12.45 11.14
N ALA A 91 1.91 13.06 12.01
CA ALA A 91 3.01 12.35 12.66
C ALA A 91 2.52 11.19 13.53
N ASN A 92 1.43 11.40 14.27
CA ASN A 92 0.82 10.36 15.10
C ASN A 92 0.28 9.20 14.26
N PHE A 93 -0.38 9.47 13.14
CA PHE A 93 -0.86 8.42 12.24
C PHE A 93 0.29 7.65 11.60
N ARG A 94 1.37 8.31 11.22
CA ARG A 94 2.57 7.64 10.68
C ARG A 94 3.21 6.70 11.70
N GLU A 95 3.23 7.09 12.97
CA GLU A 95 3.69 6.21 14.05
C GLU A 95 2.79 4.99 14.20
N ILE A 96 1.47 5.17 14.18
CA ILE A 96 0.50 4.08 14.24
C ILE A 96 0.68 3.12 13.07
N GLU A 97 0.84 3.65 11.86
CA GLU A 97 1.08 2.85 10.65
C GLU A 97 2.38 2.06 10.76
N SER A 98 3.44 2.66 11.30
CA SER A 98 4.71 1.98 11.53
C SER A 98 4.58 0.82 12.51
N LEU A 99 3.86 1.02 13.62
CA LEU A 99 3.58 -0.04 14.59
C LEU A 99 2.74 -1.17 13.97
N ALA A 100 1.77 -0.82 13.14
CA ALA A 100 0.96 -1.80 12.42
C ALA A 100 1.82 -2.62 11.43
N ALA A 101 2.73 -1.97 10.72
CA ALA A 101 3.67 -2.65 9.82
C ALA A 101 4.57 -3.64 10.57
N ASP A 102 5.11 -3.22 11.71
CA ASP A 102 5.94 -4.11 12.55
C ASP A 102 5.15 -5.33 13.02
N ARG A 103 3.89 -5.12 13.39
CA ARG A 103 3.00 -6.20 13.82
C ARG A 103 2.70 -7.19 12.68
N LEU A 104 2.46 -6.71 11.47
CA LEU A 104 2.30 -7.56 10.29
C LEU A 104 3.58 -8.33 9.98
N MET A 105 4.72 -7.66 10.00
CA MET A 105 6.01 -8.31 9.74
C MET A 105 6.33 -9.40 10.74
N ALA A 106 5.91 -9.27 12.00
CA ALA A 106 6.08 -10.30 13.02
C ALA A 106 5.33 -11.60 12.67
N THR A 107 4.34 -11.57 11.78
CA THR A 107 3.62 -12.76 11.32
C THR A 107 4.25 -13.42 10.08
N VAL A 108 5.29 -12.81 9.52
CA VAL A 108 5.99 -13.33 8.33
C VAL A 108 7.11 -14.27 8.79
N PRO A 109 7.22 -15.50 8.23
CA PRO A 109 8.34 -16.39 8.51
C PRO A 109 9.69 -15.73 8.24
N ASP A 110 10.71 -16.09 9.04
CA ASP A 110 12.04 -15.48 8.95
C ASP A 110 12.62 -15.57 7.53
N GLU A 111 12.39 -16.67 6.84
CA GLU A 111 12.88 -16.92 5.47
C GLU A 111 12.26 -15.97 4.44
N LEU A 112 11.12 -15.37 4.74
CA LEU A 112 10.37 -14.48 3.84
C LEU A 112 10.49 -13.02 4.25
N GLN A 113 11.11 -12.70 5.37
CA GLN A 113 11.22 -11.33 5.88
C GLN A 113 11.85 -10.37 4.86
N ALA A 114 12.96 -10.77 4.25
CA ALA A 114 13.67 -9.92 3.31
C ALA A 114 12.80 -9.55 2.09
N ALA A 115 11.95 -10.46 1.62
CA ALA A 115 11.07 -10.22 0.48
C ALA A 115 9.93 -9.25 0.81
N TYR A 116 9.34 -9.35 2.01
CA TYR A 116 8.15 -8.59 2.36
C TYR A 116 8.41 -7.29 3.12
N ARG A 117 9.57 -7.13 3.73
CA ARG A 117 9.90 -5.93 4.48
C ARG A 117 9.80 -4.64 3.65
N PRO A 118 10.33 -4.58 2.41
CA PRO A 118 10.12 -3.40 1.57
C PRO A 118 8.65 -3.16 1.22
N LEU A 119 7.90 -4.22 0.95
CA LEU A 119 6.52 -4.15 0.46
C LEU A 119 5.54 -3.74 1.56
N VAL A 120 5.70 -4.29 2.77
CA VAL A 120 4.77 -4.09 3.88
C VAL A 120 5.20 -2.94 4.78
N ALA A 121 6.48 -2.87 5.12
CA ALA A 121 7.00 -1.90 6.09
C ALA A 121 7.70 -0.69 5.46
N GLY A 122 7.98 -0.73 4.15
CA GLY A 122 8.73 0.34 3.49
C GLY A 122 10.18 0.44 3.94
N GLU A 123 10.73 -0.62 4.54
CA GLU A 123 12.11 -0.70 4.98
C GLU A 123 12.96 -1.43 3.94
N ASP A 124 14.26 -1.14 3.92
CA ASP A 124 15.21 -1.76 2.98
C ASP A 124 14.81 -1.57 1.49
N VAL A 125 14.15 -0.46 1.20
CA VAL A 125 13.73 -0.11 -0.16
C VAL A 125 14.95 0.39 -0.93
N THR A 126 15.22 -0.22 -2.10
CA THR A 126 16.31 0.21 -2.97
C THR A 126 15.95 1.54 -3.66
N ASP A 127 16.97 2.22 -4.22
CA ASP A 127 16.73 3.45 -5.00
C ASP A 127 15.84 3.18 -6.22
N GLU A 128 16.01 2.03 -6.86
CA GLU A 128 15.16 1.60 -7.97
C GLU A 128 13.70 1.43 -7.52
N ASP A 129 13.47 0.74 -6.42
CA ASP A 129 12.13 0.55 -5.86
C ASP A 129 11.52 1.88 -5.41
N ALA A 130 12.31 2.77 -4.81
CA ALA A 130 11.83 4.09 -4.36
C ALA A 130 11.28 4.92 -5.52
N ARG A 131 11.86 4.80 -6.71
CA ARG A 131 11.37 5.48 -7.92
C ARG A 131 10.02 4.96 -8.38
N LEU A 132 9.68 3.72 -8.04
CA LEU A 132 8.38 3.13 -8.39
C LEU A 132 7.24 3.64 -7.51
N LEU A 133 7.54 4.07 -6.29
CA LEU A 133 6.53 4.48 -5.31
C LEU A 133 5.72 5.70 -5.77
N LYS A 134 6.29 6.57 -6.59
CA LYS A 134 5.54 7.71 -7.15
C LYS A 134 4.42 7.27 -8.08
N TYR A 135 4.59 6.17 -8.79
CA TYR A 135 3.55 5.61 -9.66
C TYR A 135 2.43 4.97 -8.82
N VAL A 136 2.80 4.31 -7.73
CA VAL A 136 1.83 3.77 -6.77
C VAL A 136 0.98 4.89 -6.18
N LYS A 137 1.62 5.99 -5.77
CA LYS A 137 0.93 7.15 -5.20
C LYS A 137 0.00 7.81 -6.22
N ALA A 138 0.44 7.94 -7.46
CA ALA A 138 -0.39 8.49 -8.53
C ALA A 138 -1.61 7.59 -8.79
N ALA A 139 -1.43 6.28 -8.85
CA ALA A 139 -2.51 5.33 -9.02
C ALA A 139 -3.49 5.36 -7.85
N ASP A 140 -2.99 5.45 -6.63
CA ASP A 140 -3.82 5.58 -5.42
C ASP A 140 -4.70 6.83 -5.47
N THR A 141 -4.17 7.94 -5.95
CA THR A 141 -4.91 9.18 -6.11
C THR A 141 -6.00 9.06 -7.21
N LEU A 142 -5.72 8.30 -8.28
CA LEU A 142 -6.66 8.13 -9.40
C LEU A 142 -7.85 7.22 -9.06
N ASP A 143 -7.68 6.27 -8.17
CA ASP A 143 -8.76 5.42 -7.71
C ASP A 143 -9.57 6.11 -6.61
#